data_b2d4d9cfe59dcf313012a0d5a6f5f04e
#
_entry.id   b2d4d9cfe59dcf313012a0d5a6f5f04e
#
_cell.length_a   1.000
_cell.length_b   1.000
_cell.length_c   1.000
_cell.angle_alpha   90.00
_cell.angle_beta   90.00
_cell.angle_gamma   90.00
#
_symmetry.space_group_name_H-M   'P 1'
#
loop_
_entity.id
_entity.type
_entity.pdbx_description
1 polymer ?
#
loop_
_entity_poly.entity_id
_entity_poly.type
_entity_poly.pdbx_seq_one_letter_code
_entity_poly.pdbx_strand_id
1 'polypeptide(L)'
;RYRTEEGSIESRCAHAARTFDLTRREEEVLALLLKGCTRSEIARELFVSGDTVKTHIRNLYRKTGVTGKDELVQAIGGKGLV
;
A
#
# COMPACT_ATOMS: atom_id res chain seq x y z
N ARG A 1 16.41 -6.45 -15.76
CA ARG A 1 16.28 -6.44 -15.38
C ARG A 1 16.07 -6.02 -14.59
N TYR A 2 16.25 -6.03 -14.07
CA TYR A 2 16.08 -5.73 -13.47
C TYR A 2 16.13 -5.39 -12.51
N ARG A 3 16.27 -5.27 -12.12
CA ARG A 3 16.39 -5.08 -11.26
C ARG A 3 15.91 -4.46 -10.47
N THR A 4 16.28 -4.32 -10.23
CA THR A 4 15.71 -3.79 -9.49
C THR A 4 14.69 -4.17 -8.52
N GLU A 5 14.60 -5.22 -7.93
CA GLU A 5 13.62 -5.62 -6.98
C GLU A 5 13.62 -4.79 -5.74
N GLU A 6 14.76 -4.32 -5.33
CA GLU A 6 14.80 -3.52 -4.11
C GLU A 6 13.99 -2.27 -4.22
N GLY A 7 13.87 -1.74 -5.43
CA GLY A 7 13.13 -0.52 -5.61
C GLY A 7 11.70 -0.72 -6.03
N SER A 8 11.29 -1.96 -6.22
CA SER A 8 9.95 -2.20 -6.75
C SER A 8 8.89 -1.95 -5.68
N ILE A 9 7.69 -1.63 -6.14
CA ILE A 9 6.57 -1.44 -5.24
C ILE A 9 6.28 -2.73 -4.50
N GLU A 10 6.32 -3.85 -5.19
CA GLU A 10 6.04 -5.13 -4.56
C GLU A 10 7.04 -5.45 -3.46
N SER A 11 8.31 -5.18 -3.70
CA SER A 11 9.33 -5.42 -2.71
C SER A 11 9.15 -4.54 -1.49
N ARG A 12 8.82 -3.28 -1.70
CA ARG A 12 8.60 -2.36 -0.61
C ARG A 12 7.37 -2.74 0.20
N CYS A 13 6.33 -3.19 -0.47
CA CYS A 13 5.12 -3.61 0.21
C CYS A 13 5.36 -4.86 1.03
N ALA A 14 6.12 -5.80 0.51
CA ALA A 14 6.45 -7.01 1.25
C ALA A 14 7.24 -6.67 2.51
N HIS A 15 8.17 -5.74 2.39
CA HIS A 15 8.95 -5.31 3.55
C HIS A 15 8.05 -4.63 4.58
N ALA A 16 7.16 -3.75 4.12
CA ALA A 16 6.25 -3.05 5.01
C ALA A 16 5.29 -4.03 5.69
N ALA A 17 4.84 -5.04 4.96
CA ALA A 17 3.93 -6.02 5.53
C ALA A 17 4.58 -6.73 6.71
N ARG A 18 5.85 -7.02 6.61
CA ARG A 18 6.57 -7.65 7.72
C ARG A 18 6.83 -6.67 8.85
N THR A 19 7.24 -5.46 8.50
CA THR A 19 7.58 -4.45 9.48
C THR A 19 6.38 -4.02 10.31
N PHE A 20 5.24 -3.85 9.67
CA PHE A 20 4.04 -3.33 10.32
C PHE A 20 2.97 -4.39 10.55
N ASP A 21 3.29 -5.62 10.26
CA ASP A 21 2.37 -6.75 10.49
C ASP A 21 1.06 -6.56 9.72
N LEU A 22 1.17 -6.28 8.45
CA LEU A 22 -0.01 -6.08 7.61
C LEU A 22 -0.60 -7.41 7.20
N THR A 23 -1.92 -7.44 7.07
CA THR A 23 -2.58 -8.60 6.48
C THR A 23 -2.33 -8.62 4.99
N ARG A 24 -2.62 -9.75 4.37
CA ARG A 24 -2.46 -9.88 2.94
C ARG A 24 -3.26 -8.82 2.18
N ARG A 25 -4.50 -8.61 2.60
CA ARG A 25 -5.33 -7.59 1.96
C ARG A 25 -4.78 -6.20 2.15
N GLU A 26 -4.29 -5.92 3.34
CA GLU A 26 -3.69 -4.61 3.58
C GLU A 26 -2.46 -4.41 2.71
N GLU A 27 -1.67 -5.45 2.53
CA GLU A 27 -0.52 -5.35 1.66
C GLU A 27 -0.94 -5.10 0.21
N GLU A 28 -1.99 -5.78 -0.25
CA GLU A 28 -2.50 -5.58 -1.60
C GLU A 28 -3.01 -4.16 -1.80
N VAL A 29 -3.73 -3.66 -0.80
CA VAL A 29 -4.23 -2.28 -0.87
C VAL A 29 -3.07 -1.30 -0.90
N LEU A 30 -2.04 -1.54 -0.08
CA LEU A 30 -0.87 -0.69 -0.07
C LEU A 30 -0.22 -0.63 -1.45
N ALA A 31 -0.06 -1.77 -2.09
CA ALA A 31 0.57 -1.81 -3.40
C ALA A 31 -0.22 -0.98 -4.42
N LEU A 32 -1.54 -1.10 -4.39
CA LEU A 32 -2.37 -0.35 -5.34
C LEU A 32 -2.34 1.14 -5.03
N LEU A 33 -2.30 1.51 -3.76
CA LEU A 33 -2.18 2.92 -3.40
C LEU A 33 -0.87 3.50 -3.91
N LEU A 34 0.22 2.77 -3.77
CA LEU A 34 1.51 3.24 -4.22
C LEU A 34 1.57 3.35 -5.74
N LYS A 35 0.75 2.57 -6.44
CA LYS A 35 0.65 2.66 -7.89
C LYS A 35 -0.24 3.80 -8.35
N GLY A 36 -0.86 4.51 -7.42
CA GLY A 36 -1.69 5.65 -7.75
C GLY A 36 -3.17 5.33 -7.94
N CYS A 37 -3.62 4.18 -7.53
CA CYS A 37 -5.02 3.80 -7.70
C CYS A 37 -5.91 4.53 -6.71
N THR A 38 -7.12 4.88 -7.15
CA THR A 38 -8.13 5.44 -6.26
C THR A 38 -8.81 4.32 -5.49
N ARG A 39 -9.59 4.69 -4.47
CA ARG A 39 -10.33 3.69 -3.71
C ARG A 39 -11.28 2.90 -4.60
N SER A 40 -11.94 3.59 -5.54
CA SER A 40 -12.82 2.90 -6.46
C SER A 40 -12.08 1.88 -7.32
N GLU A 41 -10.90 2.26 -7.77
CA GLU A 41 -10.08 1.35 -8.57
C GLU A 41 -9.63 0.16 -7.75
N ILE A 42 -9.26 0.40 -6.50
CA ILE A 42 -8.85 -0.68 -5.62
C ILE A 42 -10.00 -1.65 -5.38
N ALA A 43 -11.19 -1.09 -5.12
CA ALA A 43 -12.36 -1.93 -4.88
C ALA A 43 -12.63 -2.82 -6.07
N ARG A 44 -12.52 -2.27 -7.26
CA ARG A 44 -12.75 -3.03 -8.48
C ARG A 44 -11.69 -4.10 -8.68
N GLU A 45 -10.44 -3.72 -8.44
CA GLU A 45 -9.32 -4.63 -8.63
C GLU A 45 -9.39 -5.83 -7.68
N LEU A 46 -9.80 -5.60 -6.44
CA LEU A 46 -9.84 -6.64 -5.43
C LEU A 46 -11.21 -7.29 -5.29
N PHE A 47 -12.18 -6.86 -6.09
CA PHE A 47 -13.54 -7.41 -6.08
C PHE A 47 -14.18 -7.31 -4.70
N VAL A 48 -14.04 -6.15 -4.08
CA VAL A 48 -14.63 -5.88 -2.77
C VAL A 48 -15.38 -4.55 -2.84
N SER A 49 -16.18 -4.27 -1.81
CA SER A 49 -16.92 -3.01 -1.77
C SER A 49 -16.00 -1.86 -1.42
N GLY A 50 -16.45 -0.65 -1.73
CA GLY A 50 -15.69 0.53 -1.35
C GLY A 50 -15.54 0.67 0.15
N ASP A 51 -16.55 0.25 0.91
CA ASP A 51 -16.47 0.30 2.36
C ASP A 51 -15.39 -0.63 2.89
N THR A 52 -15.25 -1.79 2.27
CA THR A 52 -14.21 -2.73 2.66
C THR A 52 -12.82 -2.12 2.39
N VAL A 53 -12.66 -1.48 1.25
CA VAL A 53 -11.40 -0.81 0.94
C VAL A 53 -11.10 0.27 1.96
N LYS A 54 -12.12 1.05 2.31
CA LYS A 54 -11.96 2.12 3.28
C LYS A 54 -11.48 1.56 4.62
N THR A 55 -12.04 0.43 5.03
CA THR A 55 -11.63 -0.18 6.28
C THR A 55 -10.17 -0.66 6.21
N HIS A 56 -9.79 -1.27 5.09
CA HIS A 56 -8.41 -1.71 4.92
C HIS A 56 -7.44 -0.52 4.95
N ILE A 57 -7.81 0.58 4.30
CA ILE A 57 -6.98 1.77 4.29
C ILE A 57 -6.84 2.35 5.69
N ARG A 58 -7.93 2.41 6.43
CA ARG A 58 -7.89 2.91 7.80
C ARG A 58 -6.94 2.08 8.66
N ASN A 59 -7.06 0.76 8.56
CA ASN A 59 -6.19 -0.12 9.32
C ASN A 59 -4.74 0.02 8.90
N LEU A 60 -4.52 0.16 7.60
CA LEU A 60 -3.18 0.34 7.07
C LEU A 60 -2.53 1.61 7.62
N TYR A 61 -3.28 2.72 7.60
CA TYR A 61 -2.76 3.98 8.13
C TYR A 61 -2.46 3.85 9.61
N ARG A 62 -3.35 3.19 10.35
CA ARG A 62 -3.15 3.03 11.78
C ARG A 62 -1.88 2.22 12.07
N LYS A 63 -1.68 1.15 11.33
CA LYS A 63 -0.52 0.28 11.56
C LYS A 63 0.78 0.95 11.16
N THR A 64 0.77 1.74 10.10
CA THR A 64 1.98 2.41 9.63
C THR A 64 2.21 3.75 10.31
N GLY A 65 1.21 4.26 11.02
CA GLY A 65 1.36 5.51 11.74
C GLY A 65 1.23 6.76 10.90
N VAL A 66 0.72 6.62 9.68
CA VAL A 66 0.56 7.78 8.81
C VAL A 66 -0.88 8.29 8.87
N THR A 67 -1.08 9.53 8.48
CA THR A 67 -2.40 10.14 8.51
C THR A 67 -3.00 10.33 7.13
N GLY A 68 -2.26 10.07 6.08
CA GLY A 68 -2.77 10.23 4.74
C GLY A 68 -1.90 9.56 3.72
N LYS A 69 -2.37 9.60 2.47
CA LYS A 69 -1.71 8.91 1.37
C LYS A 69 -0.30 9.45 1.11
N ASP A 70 -0.14 10.77 1.18
CA ASP A 70 1.16 11.37 0.91
C ASP A 70 2.20 10.87 1.92
N GLU A 71 1.81 10.81 3.19
CA GLU A 71 2.73 10.30 4.20
C GLU A 71 3.03 8.84 3.98
N LEU A 72 2.02 8.09 3.57
CA LEU A 72 2.20 6.67 3.32
C LEU A 72 3.21 6.46 2.20
N VAL A 73 3.07 7.20 1.11
CA VAL A 73 3.98 7.08 0.00
C VAL A 73 5.41 7.39 0.44
N GLN A 74 5.58 8.43 1.23
CA GLN A 74 6.91 8.79 1.69
C GLN A 74 7.48 7.77 2.66
N ALA A 75 6.64 7.23 3.53
CA ALA A 75 7.13 6.27 4.52
C ALA A 75 7.52 4.95 3.89
N ILE A 76 6.80 4.52 2.88
CA ILE A 76 6.99 3.20 2.29
C ILE A 76 7.74 3.27 0.98
N GLY A 77 7.27 4.10 0.06
CA GLY A 77 7.81 4.09 -1.28
C GLY A 77 8.58 5.32 -1.67
N GLY A 78 8.39 6.36 -0.93
CA GLY A 78 8.71 7.69 -1.29
C GLY A 78 10.00 7.95 -2.02
N LYS A 79 11.05 8.21 -1.29
CA LYS A 79 12.25 8.61 -1.93
C LYS A 79 12.80 7.57 -2.83
N GLY A 80 12.57 6.36 -2.52
CA GLY A 80 13.09 5.28 -3.31
C GLY A 80 12.49 5.20 -4.69
N LEU A 81 11.38 5.86 -4.89
CA LEU A 81 10.70 5.80 -6.17
C LEU A 81 11.13 6.91 -7.11
N VAL A 82 11.86 7.86 -6.63
CA VAL A 82 12.24 8.95 -7.50
C VAL A 82 13.62 8.79 -8.07
#